data_e49dbd825e0ebf05345af400081cc7f1
#
_entry.id   e49dbd825e0ebf05345af400081cc7f1
#
_cell.length_a   1.000
_cell.length_b   1.000
_cell.length_c   1.000
_cell.angle_alpha   90.00
_cell.angle_beta   90.00
_cell.angle_gamma   90.00
#
_symmetry.space_group_name_H-M   'P 1'
#
loop_
_entity.id
_entity.type
_entity.pdbx_description
1 polymer ?
#
loop_
_entity_poly.entity_id
_entity_poly.type
_entity_poly.pdbx_seq_one_letter_code
_entity_poly.pdbx_strand_id
1 'polypeptide(L)'
;MAYHYPPVQSAGIERTRHFLRYLPDFGYSAQVLTTSAFGGREDEGVLRAWEPLAAYRWLFNKEARGGRAPSTNRTRPGLLRRLGRLCLVPDLQVTWIPFAFWRALRALVRGKTDLIYSSYPPASAHLLGLLLKRQTDLPWVADFRDSWIYDPLDPELQESPYRWALETRLEEAVLRSADAIVVATEAVAEHLRLTYPKAAERIYVITNGFEPGDFPRSDPPPVGDPLRIAHTGSFSISHSQRTPQPLFLALKDMLADDPSWAQRLHFDLVGALSEEEQRAAQGLVEAGLLHLEGPQERAEAIAYQQRAHALLLVDHARPWVSSNVPGKFYEYLAAERPVLALGSEGMVQRMVRELQAGVFARADDPVAIRKTIEELYDCFCRGELAVRRDPHFLKPYHRRELTRSLAQVFDHLVQS
;
A
#
# COMPACT_ATOMS: atom_id res chain seq x y z
N MET A 1 0.56 14.97 -10.56
CA MET A 1 -0.16 15.44 -9.35
C MET A 1 -0.15 14.33 -8.33
N ALA A 2 0.53 14.56 -7.21
CA ALA A 2 0.64 13.63 -6.10
C ALA A 2 0.40 14.40 -4.80
N TYR A 3 -0.79 14.22 -4.21
CA TYR A 3 -1.17 14.94 -2.99
C TYR A 3 -0.19 14.64 -1.85
N HIS A 4 0.11 13.35 -1.62
CA HIS A 4 1.12 12.92 -0.67
C HIS A 4 2.49 12.91 -1.34
N TYR A 5 3.39 13.76 -0.86
CA TYR A 5 4.76 13.89 -1.35
C TYR A 5 5.70 14.32 -0.20
N PRO A 6 7.00 14.04 -0.24
CA PRO A 6 7.91 14.45 0.83
C PRO A 6 7.75 15.92 1.24
N PRO A 7 7.92 16.22 2.56
CA PRO A 7 8.61 15.44 3.59
C PRO A 7 7.76 14.40 4.32
N VAL A 8 6.46 14.24 3.98
CA VAL A 8 5.65 13.20 4.61
C VAL A 8 6.18 11.80 4.21
N GLN A 9 6.19 10.88 5.16
CA GLN A 9 6.59 9.49 4.94
C GLN A 9 5.34 8.60 4.94
N SER A 10 5.06 7.96 3.82
CA SER A 10 4.00 6.95 3.72
C SER A 10 4.34 5.96 2.59
N ALA A 11 3.88 4.73 2.72
CA ALA A 11 4.07 3.70 1.68
C ALA A 11 3.56 4.15 0.30
N GLY A 12 2.53 5.00 0.30
CA GLY A 12 1.94 5.53 -0.93
C GLY A 12 2.82 6.50 -1.72
N ILE A 13 3.86 7.05 -1.12
CA ILE A 13 4.76 8.00 -1.78
C ILE A 13 5.81 7.27 -2.62
N GLU A 14 6.19 6.07 -2.22
CA GLU A 14 7.29 5.33 -2.83
C GLU A 14 7.07 5.07 -4.32
N ARG A 15 5.84 4.73 -4.74
CA ARG A 15 5.50 4.56 -6.16
C ARG A 15 5.80 5.83 -6.98
N THR A 16 5.30 6.98 -6.54
CA THR A 16 5.53 8.27 -7.19
C THR A 16 7.01 8.65 -7.20
N ARG A 17 7.73 8.47 -6.08
CA ARG A 17 9.17 8.77 -5.99
C ARG A 17 9.98 7.95 -6.96
N HIS A 18 9.68 6.68 -7.12
CA HIS A 18 10.41 5.81 -8.03
C HIS A 18 10.12 6.12 -9.50
N PHE A 19 8.88 6.43 -9.85
CA PHE A 19 8.58 6.93 -11.18
C PHE A 19 9.39 8.20 -11.48
N LEU A 20 9.38 9.18 -10.58
CA LEU A 20 10.16 10.41 -10.74
C LEU A 20 11.68 10.16 -10.84
N ARG A 21 12.20 9.17 -10.11
CA ARG A 21 13.62 8.79 -10.16
C ARG A 21 14.02 8.23 -11.51
N TYR A 22 13.18 7.40 -12.12
CA TYR A 22 13.54 6.65 -13.33
C TYR A 22 12.98 7.20 -14.63
N LEU A 23 11.97 8.07 -14.60
CA LEU A 23 11.43 8.71 -15.80
C LEU A 23 12.50 9.41 -16.66
N PRO A 24 13.54 10.09 -16.08
CA PRO A 24 14.62 10.66 -16.89
C PRO A 24 15.39 9.64 -17.75
N ASP A 25 15.52 8.39 -17.29
CA ASP A 25 16.14 7.30 -18.06
C ASP A 25 15.38 6.99 -19.37
N PHE A 26 14.11 7.41 -19.45
CA PHE A 26 13.20 7.18 -20.57
C PHE A 26 12.82 8.47 -21.30
N GLY A 27 13.57 9.56 -21.07
CA GLY A 27 13.40 10.82 -21.79
C GLY A 27 12.31 11.75 -21.23
N TYR A 28 11.76 11.47 -20.06
CA TYR A 28 10.74 12.28 -19.42
C TYR A 28 11.29 13.07 -18.24
N SER A 29 10.99 14.37 -18.17
CA SER A 29 11.14 15.18 -16.96
C SER A 29 9.79 15.39 -16.31
N ALA A 30 9.73 15.50 -14.99
CA ALA A 30 8.46 15.65 -14.30
C ALA A 30 8.51 16.74 -13.24
N GLN A 31 7.44 17.54 -13.18
CA GLN A 31 7.20 18.49 -12.10
C GLN A 31 6.04 17.98 -11.22
N VAL A 32 6.24 18.00 -9.92
CA VAL A 32 5.26 17.52 -8.94
C VAL A 32 4.42 18.66 -8.42
N LEU A 33 3.10 18.56 -8.56
CA LEU A 33 2.15 19.40 -7.83
C LEU A 33 1.62 18.65 -6.61
N THR A 34 1.85 19.21 -5.43
CA THR A 34 1.46 18.63 -4.14
C THR A 34 0.86 19.69 -3.20
N THR A 35 0.42 19.26 -1.99
CA THR A 35 -0.09 20.19 -0.98
C THR A 35 1.03 20.82 -0.16
N SER A 36 0.80 22.02 0.38
CA SER A 36 1.65 22.65 1.40
C SER A 36 1.36 22.16 2.82
N ALA A 37 0.33 21.33 3.02
CA ALA A 37 -0.13 20.87 4.34
C ALA A 37 0.93 20.14 5.16
N PHE A 38 1.89 19.50 4.51
CA PHE A 38 2.94 18.72 5.16
C PHE A 38 4.27 19.50 5.29
N GLY A 39 4.30 20.79 4.95
CA GLY A 39 5.53 21.57 4.89
C GLY A 39 6.40 21.21 3.68
N GLY A 40 7.70 21.47 3.81
CA GLY A 40 8.68 21.31 2.74
C GLY A 40 8.84 22.57 1.89
N ARG A 41 10.00 22.66 1.22
CA ARG A 41 10.29 23.79 0.33
C ARG A 41 9.76 23.54 -1.06
N GLU A 42 9.43 24.62 -1.77
CA GLU A 42 9.29 24.61 -3.21
C GLU A 42 10.68 24.61 -3.83
N ASP A 43 10.84 23.86 -4.91
CA ASP A 43 12.01 23.87 -5.77
C ASP A 43 11.56 23.82 -7.23
N GLU A 44 12.50 23.80 -8.18
CA GLU A 44 12.17 23.77 -9.62
C GLU A 44 11.34 22.55 -10.02
N GLY A 45 11.43 21.45 -9.27
CA GLY A 45 10.71 20.20 -9.52
C GLY A 45 9.41 20.04 -8.72
N VAL A 46 9.16 20.88 -7.69
CA VAL A 46 8.03 20.67 -6.75
C VAL A 46 7.25 21.96 -6.52
N LEU A 47 6.01 21.97 -6.96
CA LEU A 47 5.03 23.02 -6.69
C LEU A 47 4.12 22.63 -5.51
N ARG A 48 3.91 23.56 -4.58
CA ARG A 48 3.04 23.34 -3.43
C ARG A 48 1.85 24.29 -3.49
N ALA A 49 0.65 23.71 -3.43
CA ALA A 49 -0.59 24.49 -3.38
C ALA A 49 -1.14 24.52 -1.95
N TRP A 50 -1.66 25.67 -1.57
CA TRP A 50 -2.28 25.85 -0.25
C TRP A 50 -3.49 24.96 -0.06
N GLU A 51 -3.74 24.58 1.20
CA GLU A 51 -4.87 23.78 1.61
C GLU A 51 -5.53 24.34 2.85
N PRO A 52 -6.80 24.78 2.75
CA PRO A 52 -7.53 25.40 3.87
C PRO A 52 -7.65 24.53 5.12
N LEU A 53 -7.83 23.22 4.94
CA LEU A 53 -8.01 22.27 6.05
C LEU A 53 -6.70 21.70 6.60
N ALA A 54 -5.55 22.17 6.13
CA ALA A 54 -4.26 21.72 6.64
C ALA A 54 -4.13 21.98 8.15
N ALA A 55 -4.52 23.18 8.63
CA ALA A 55 -4.50 23.54 10.05
C ALA A 55 -5.46 22.67 10.87
N TYR A 56 -6.65 22.39 10.34
CA TYR A 56 -7.62 21.49 10.98
C TYR A 56 -7.05 20.09 11.15
N ARG A 57 -6.46 19.52 10.10
CA ARG A 57 -5.78 18.22 10.18
C ARG A 57 -4.62 18.24 11.16
N TRP A 58 -3.83 19.29 11.16
CA TRP A 58 -2.72 19.45 12.11
C TRP A 58 -3.21 19.45 13.57
N LEU A 59 -4.33 20.09 13.87
CA LEU A 59 -4.95 20.11 15.20
C LEU A 59 -5.47 18.72 15.62
N PHE A 60 -6.05 17.96 14.68
CA PHE A 60 -6.62 16.63 14.96
C PHE A 60 -5.62 15.48 14.83
N ASN A 61 -4.51 15.66 14.08
CA ASN A 61 -3.40 14.70 14.01
C ASN A 61 -2.29 15.01 15.03
N LYS A 62 -2.54 15.80 16.03
CA LYS A 62 -1.57 16.11 17.08
C LYS A 62 -1.10 14.84 17.83
N GLU A 63 -1.92 13.79 17.82
CA GLU A 63 -1.60 12.47 18.37
C GLU A 63 -0.54 11.72 17.54
N ALA A 64 -0.43 11.97 16.25
CA ALA A 64 0.58 11.32 15.39
C ALA A 64 2.01 11.88 15.57
N ARG A 65 2.17 13.04 16.22
CA ARG A 65 3.48 13.68 16.47
C ARG A 65 4.18 13.17 17.73
N GLY A 66 3.48 12.48 18.63
CA GLY A 66 3.99 12.11 19.95
C GLY A 66 4.32 10.64 20.15
N GLY A 67 4.33 9.79 19.13
CA GLY A 67 4.63 8.36 19.31
C GLY A 67 3.61 7.60 20.18
N ARG A 68 2.52 8.23 20.61
CA ARG A 68 1.41 7.57 21.29
C ARG A 68 0.38 7.16 20.25
N ALA A 69 0.16 5.86 20.14
CA ALA A 69 -0.94 5.32 19.36
C ALA A 69 -2.27 5.96 19.83
N PRO A 70 -3.18 6.32 18.90
CA PRO A 70 -4.49 6.80 19.30
C PRO A 70 -5.17 5.73 20.13
N SER A 71 -5.65 6.09 21.32
CA SER A 71 -6.44 5.18 22.14
C SER A 71 -7.65 4.72 21.33
N THR A 72 -7.86 3.41 21.26
CA THR A 72 -8.93 2.75 20.49
C THR A 72 -10.34 2.95 21.09
N ASN A 73 -10.54 4.00 21.87
CA ASN A 73 -11.89 4.39 22.24
C ASN A 73 -12.62 4.83 20.98
N ARG A 74 -13.41 3.92 20.41
CA ARG A 74 -14.44 4.15 19.40
C ARG A 74 -15.49 5.13 19.93
N THR A 75 -15.10 6.37 20.20
CA THR A 75 -16.07 7.45 20.31
C THR A 75 -16.67 7.62 18.92
N ARG A 76 -17.98 7.44 18.82
CA ARG A 76 -18.75 7.71 17.59
C ARG A 76 -18.28 9.04 17.04
N PRO A 77 -17.95 9.13 15.75
CA PRO A 77 -17.44 10.37 15.17
C PRO A 77 -18.44 11.49 15.48
N GLY A 78 -17.95 12.60 16.06
CA GLY A 78 -18.80 13.72 16.42
C GLY A 78 -19.61 14.22 15.22
N LEU A 79 -20.79 14.78 15.45
CA LEU A 79 -21.72 15.26 14.43
C LEU A 79 -21.02 16.11 13.35
N LEU A 80 -20.10 16.98 13.74
CA LEU A 80 -19.28 17.81 12.84
C LEU A 80 -18.40 16.98 11.89
N ARG A 81 -17.85 15.86 12.36
CA ARG A 81 -17.03 14.96 11.52
C ARG A 81 -17.91 14.22 10.51
N ARG A 82 -19.13 13.83 10.91
CA ARG A 82 -20.11 13.21 10.00
C ARG A 82 -20.59 14.20 8.95
N LEU A 83 -20.94 15.42 9.33
CA LEU A 83 -21.34 16.48 8.40
C LEU A 83 -20.20 16.87 7.46
N GLY A 84 -18.97 17.01 7.96
CA GLY A 84 -17.80 17.27 7.12
C GLY A 84 -17.60 16.21 6.06
N ARG A 85 -17.77 14.93 6.39
CA ARG A 85 -17.65 13.82 5.44
C ARG A 85 -18.79 13.74 4.43
N LEU A 86 -19.97 14.21 4.76
CA LEU A 86 -21.09 14.29 3.81
C LEU A 86 -20.93 15.45 2.82
N CYS A 87 -20.30 16.55 3.24
CA CYS A 87 -20.12 17.74 2.42
C CYS A 87 -18.83 17.74 1.61
N LEU A 88 -17.77 17.09 2.11
CA LEU A 88 -16.46 17.03 1.48
C LEU A 88 -16.24 15.69 0.77
N VAL A 89 -16.89 15.55 -0.37
CA VAL A 89 -16.83 14.36 -1.23
C VAL A 89 -15.87 14.66 -2.39
N PRO A 90 -15.00 13.71 -2.76
CA PRO A 90 -14.85 12.32 -2.28
C PRO A 90 -14.06 12.20 -0.98
N ASP A 91 -13.23 13.19 -0.66
CA ASP A 91 -12.34 13.19 0.50
C ASP A 91 -12.13 14.62 1.02
N LEU A 92 -11.52 14.74 2.22
CA LEU A 92 -11.22 16.03 2.83
C LEU A 92 -10.27 16.91 2.00
N GLN A 93 -9.54 16.30 1.08
CA GLN A 93 -8.58 16.93 0.20
C GLN A 93 -9.23 17.71 -0.93
N VAL A 94 -10.53 17.57 -1.13
CA VAL A 94 -11.30 18.32 -2.13
C VAL A 94 -11.12 19.85 -2.00
N THR A 95 -10.89 20.35 -0.77
CA THR A 95 -10.63 21.77 -0.51
C THR A 95 -9.27 22.26 -1.05
N TRP A 96 -8.35 21.35 -1.36
CA TRP A 96 -7.09 21.66 -2.00
C TRP A 96 -7.25 21.99 -3.49
N ILE A 97 -8.27 21.41 -4.15
CA ILE A 97 -8.44 21.47 -5.61
C ILE A 97 -8.43 22.91 -6.15
N PRO A 98 -9.18 23.89 -5.62
CA PRO A 98 -9.20 25.25 -6.20
C PRO A 98 -7.80 25.88 -6.27
N PHE A 99 -7.00 25.74 -5.23
CA PHE A 99 -5.67 26.31 -5.13
C PHE A 99 -4.67 25.56 -6.03
N ALA A 100 -4.76 24.23 -6.04
CA ALA A 100 -3.96 23.38 -6.90
C ALA A 100 -4.25 23.60 -8.38
N PHE A 101 -5.51 23.78 -8.74
CA PHE A 101 -5.93 24.06 -10.11
C PHE A 101 -5.30 25.35 -10.65
N TRP A 102 -5.42 26.47 -9.92
CA TRP A 102 -4.80 27.73 -10.32
C TRP A 102 -3.27 27.65 -10.35
N ARG A 103 -2.69 26.89 -9.43
CA ARG A 103 -1.23 26.67 -9.41
C ARG A 103 -0.78 25.87 -10.62
N ALA A 104 -1.53 24.80 -10.97
CA ALA A 104 -1.28 23.98 -12.15
C ALA A 104 -1.40 24.81 -13.43
N LEU A 105 -2.51 25.53 -13.63
CA LEU A 105 -2.70 26.36 -14.84
C LEU A 105 -1.56 27.36 -15.05
N ARG A 106 -1.11 28.01 -13.97
CA ARG A 106 0.03 28.95 -14.07
C ARG A 106 1.33 28.24 -14.49
N ALA A 107 1.53 27.02 -14.03
CA ALA A 107 2.70 26.21 -14.41
C ALA A 107 2.60 25.77 -15.88
N LEU A 108 1.43 25.31 -16.32
CA LEU A 108 1.16 24.89 -17.70
C LEU A 108 1.36 26.02 -18.71
N VAL A 109 0.93 27.24 -18.37
CA VAL A 109 1.14 28.43 -19.25
C VAL A 109 2.60 28.83 -19.35
N ARG A 110 3.40 28.61 -18.28
CA ARG A 110 4.80 29.04 -18.21
C ARG A 110 5.78 28.00 -18.75
N GLY A 111 5.42 26.72 -18.70
CA GLY A 111 6.26 25.60 -19.09
C GLY A 111 5.72 24.87 -20.33
N LYS A 112 6.58 24.06 -20.93
CA LYS A 112 6.14 23.04 -21.90
C LYS A 112 5.78 21.79 -21.11
N THR A 113 4.52 21.39 -21.18
CA THR A 113 4.01 20.17 -20.53
C THR A 113 3.35 19.34 -21.61
N ASP A 114 3.76 18.09 -21.76
CA ASP A 114 3.28 17.19 -22.81
C ASP A 114 2.12 16.33 -22.32
N LEU A 115 2.05 16.06 -20.99
CA LEU A 115 0.98 15.25 -20.39
C LEU A 115 0.75 15.56 -18.91
N ILE A 116 -0.42 15.18 -18.44
CA ILE A 116 -0.83 15.26 -17.04
C ILE A 116 -0.86 13.85 -16.45
N TYR A 117 -0.29 13.68 -15.24
CA TYR A 117 -0.37 12.45 -14.47
C TYR A 117 -0.95 12.72 -13.10
N SER A 118 -1.94 11.92 -12.66
CA SER A 118 -2.52 11.99 -11.31
C SER A 118 -2.51 10.64 -10.62
N SER A 119 -2.22 10.60 -9.32
CA SER A 119 -2.13 9.37 -8.53
C SER A 119 -3.15 9.37 -7.39
N TYR A 120 -3.96 8.34 -7.31
CA TYR A 120 -4.94 8.03 -6.27
C TYR A 120 -4.37 7.02 -5.27
N PRO A 121 -4.70 7.08 -3.97
CA PRO A 121 -5.45 8.13 -3.27
C PRO A 121 -4.64 9.40 -2.97
N PRO A 122 -5.28 10.53 -2.73
CA PRO A 122 -6.71 10.78 -2.59
C PRO A 122 -7.42 10.96 -3.94
N ALA A 123 -8.73 10.75 -3.97
CA ALA A 123 -9.56 10.91 -5.17
C ALA A 123 -9.58 12.36 -5.69
N SER A 124 -9.42 13.34 -4.81
CA SER A 124 -9.25 14.76 -5.17
C SER A 124 -8.12 14.99 -6.17
N ALA A 125 -7.07 14.16 -6.21
CA ALA A 125 -6.01 14.26 -7.20
C ALA A 125 -6.52 13.94 -8.61
N HIS A 126 -7.41 12.94 -8.76
CA HIS A 126 -8.05 12.62 -10.02
C HIS A 126 -9.09 13.67 -10.43
N LEU A 127 -9.84 14.23 -9.49
CA LEU A 127 -10.76 15.34 -9.80
C LEU A 127 -10.01 16.57 -10.28
N LEU A 128 -8.84 16.87 -9.73
CA LEU A 128 -7.97 17.92 -10.25
C LEU A 128 -7.51 17.58 -11.68
N GLY A 129 -7.13 16.33 -11.95
CA GLY A 129 -6.79 15.85 -13.29
C GLY A 129 -7.94 16.03 -14.29
N LEU A 130 -9.15 15.65 -13.88
CA LEU A 130 -10.36 15.82 -14.68
C LEU A 130 -10.64 17.30 -15.03
N LEU A 131 -10.46 18.21 -14.07
CA LEU A 131 -10.65 19.64 -14.30
C LEU A 131 -9.59 20.20 -15.25
N LEU A 132 -8.33 19.81 -15.08
CA LEU A 132 -7.24 20.23 -15.97
C LEU A 132 -7.42 19.66 -17.39
N LYS A 133 -7.80 18.39 -17.52
CA LYS A 133 -8.12 17.76 -18.82
C LYS A 133 -9.22 18.51 -19.58
N ARG A 134 -10.25 18.97 -18.88
CA ARG A 134 -11.33 19.77 -19.47
C ARG A 134 -10.92 21.18 -19.89
N GLN A 135 -9.85 21.70 -19.29
CA GLN A 135 -9.37 23.06 -19.52
C GLN A 135 -8.19 23.11 -20.51
N THR A 136 -7.59 21.97 -20.77
CA THR A 136 -6.41 21.85 -21.63
C THR A 136 -6.59 20.67 -22.60
N ASP A 137 -5.89 20.69 -23.73
CA ASP A 137 -5.89 19.55 -24.65
C ASP A 137 -4.84 18.50 -24.31
N LEU A 138 -4.17 18.64 -23.15
CA LEU A 138 -3.12 17.72 -22.74
C LEU A 138 -3.67 16.33 -22.47
N PRO A 139 -2.98 15.27 -22.91
CA PRO A 139 -3.29 13.91 -22.49
C PRO A 139 -3.18 13.75 -20.99
N TRP A 140 -4.06 12.93 -20.41
CA TRP A 140 -4.13 12.69 -18.98
C TRP A 140 -4.07 11.20 -18.63
N VAL A 141 -3.12 10.83 -17.78
CA VAL A 141 -2.96 9.50 -17.19
C VAL A 141 -3.48 9.52 -15.77
N ALA A 142 -4.46 8.67 -15.47
CA ALA A 142 -5.00 8.47 -14.13
C ALA A 142 -4.46 7.16 -13.53
N ASP A 143 -3.62 7.25 -12.48
CA ASP A 143 -3.00 6.10 -11.79
C ASP A 143 -3.78 5.75 -10.51
N PHE A 144 -4.54 4.66 -10.59
CA PHE A 144 -5.27 4.04 -9.49
C PHE A 144 -4.34 3.05 -8.76
N ARG A 145 -3.52 3.57 -7.87
CA ARG A 145 -2.63 2.77 -7.02
C ARG A 145 -3.40 1.82 -6.11
N ASP A 146 -4.57 2.24 -5.66
CA ASP A 146 -5.54 1.47 -4.88
C ASP A 146 -6.88 1.53 -5.61
N SER A 147 -7.80 0.60 -5.34
CA SER A 147 -9.14 0.65 -5.90
C SER A 147 -10.00 1.72 -5.22
N TRP A 148 -10.77 2.49 -6.00
CA TRP A 148 -11.62 3.54 -5.43
C TRP A 148 -12.98 2.98 -4.99
N ILE A 149 -13.75 2.39 -5.89
CA ILE A 149 -15.10 1.89 -5.59
C ILE A 149 -15.13 0.36 -5.41
N TYR A 150 -14.41 -0.38 -6.25
CA TYR A 150 -14.48 -1.85 -6.28
C TYR A 150 -14.06 -2.52 -4.96
N ASP A 151 -12.95 -2.08 -4.39
CA ASP A 151 -12.40 -2.60 -3.13
C ASP A 151 -11.87 -1.43 -2.29
N PRO A 152 -12.79 -0.59 -1.75
CA PRO A 152 -12.42 0.66 -1.14
C PRO A 152 -11.66 0.45 0.16
N LEU A 153 -10.62 1.28 0.37
CA LEU A 153 -9.86 1.32 1.62
C LEU A 153 -10.64 2.04 2.74
N ASP A 154 -11.61 2.89 2.40
CA ASP A 154 -12.49 3.57 3.36
C ASP A 154 -13.75 2.73 3.62
N PRO A 155 -13.86 2.01 4.75
CA PRO A 155 -15.04 1.21 5.06
C PRO A 155 -16.31 2.04 5.20
N GLU A 156 -16.21 3.33 5.57
CA GLU A 156 -17.37 4.22 5.72
C GLU A 156 -17.99 4.58 4.37
N LEU A 157 -17.26 4.40 3.26
CA LEU A 157 -17.83 4.60 1.92
C LEU A 157 -18.99 3.63 1.66
N GLN A 158 -18.84 2.37 2.08
CA GLN A 158 -19.87 1.35 1.91
C GLN A 158 -21.09 1.56 2.82
N GLU A 159 -20.90 2.23 3.95
CA GLU A 159 -21.97 2.52 4.92
C GLU A 159 -22.88 3.68 4.48
N SER A 160 -22.49 4.48 3.46
CA SER A 160 -23.23 5.64 3.00
C SER A 160 -23.67 5.51 1.54
N PRO A 161 -24.95 5.11 1.26
CA PRO A 161 -25.45 4.98 -0.11
C PRO A 161 -25.33 6.27 -0.93
N TYR A 162 -25.47 7.43 -0.29
CA TYR A 162 -25.31 8.74 -0.95
C TYR A 162 -23.86 8.94 -1.43
N ARG A 163 -22.87 8.72 -0.54
CA ARG A 163 -21.46 8.84 -0.91
C ARG A 163 -21.09 7.83 -1.98
N TRP A 164 -21.52 6.59 -1.79
CA TRP A 164 -21.30 5.53 -2.78
C TRP A 164 -21.79 5.94 -4.17
N ALA A 165 -23.04 6.38 -4.30
CA ALA A 165 -23.60 6.78 -5.57
C ALA A 165 -22.88 7.99 -6.20
N LEU A 166 -22.47 8.96 -5.37
CA LEU A 166 -21.76 10.14 -5.85
C LEU A 166 -20.33 9.80 -6.27
N GLU A 167 -19.58 9.04 -5.46
CA GLU A 167 -18.21 8.66 -5.74
C GLU A 167 -18.13 7.71 -6.93
N THR A 168 -19.12 6.81 -7.13
CA THR A 168 -19.23 5.98 -8.35
C THR A 168 -19.35 6.86 -9.60
N ARG A 169 -20.15 7.92 -9.56
CA ARG A 169 -20.27 8.85 -10.70
C ARG A 169 -18.97 9.64 -10.94
N LEU A 170 -18.25 9.98 -9.87
CA LEU A 170 -16.96 10.66 -9.98
C LEU A 170 -15.89 9.73 -10.58
N GLU A 171 -15.82 8.49 -10.11
CA GLU A 171 -14.94 7.46 -10.69
C GLU A 171 -15.25 7.26 -12.19
N GLU A 172 -16.52 7.09 -12.54
CA GLU A 172 -16.94 6.95 -13.92
C GLU A 172 -16.53 8.16 -14.78
N ALA A 173 -16.69 9.38 -14.25
CA ALA A 173 -16.28 10.60 -14.98
C ALA A 173 -14.75 10.64 -15.22
N VAL A 174 -13.95 10.19 -14.24
CA VAL A 174 -12.50 10.04 -14.36
C VAL A 174 -12.15 9.01 -15.43
N LEU A 175 -12.73 7.80 -15.35
CA LEU A 175 -12.46 6.70 -16.28
C LEU A 175 -12.89 7.02 -17.74
N ARG A 176 -13.93 7.82 -17.91
CA ARG A 176 -14.37 8.28 -19.24
C ARG A 176 -13.44 9.32 -19.85
N SER A 177 -12.84 10.17 -19.02
CA SER A 177 -12.10 11.35 -19.46
C SER A 177 -10.59 11.16 -19.55
N ALA A 178 -10.04 10.21 -18.79
CA ALA A 178 -8.61 9.91 -18.82
C ALA A 178 -8.23 9.26 -20.16
N ASP A 179 -7.12 9.66 -20.75
CA ASP A 179 -6.60 9.08 -22.00
C ASP A 179 -5.92 7.73 -21.75
N ALA A 180 -5.32 7.55 -20.56
CA ALA A 180 -4.88 6.26 -20.07
C ALA A 180 -5.20 6.09 -18.58
N ILE A 181 -5.47 4.86 -18.19
CA ILE A 181 -5.80 4.46 -16.84
C ILE A 181 -4.79 3.41 -16.42
N VAL A 182 -4.02 3.71 -15.39
CA VAL A 182 -3.05 2.76 -14.80
C VAL A 182 -3.64 2.21 -13.52
N VAL A 183 -3.55 0.90 -13.34
CA VAL A 183 -4.01 0.21 -12.12
C VAL A 183 -2.91 -0.67 -11.55
N ALA A 184 -2.92 -0.90 -10.23
CA ALA A 184 -1.84 -1.63 -9.57
C ALA A 184 -2.02 -3.15 -9.57
N THR A 185 -3.20 -3.68 -9.94
CA THR A 185 -3.46 -5.13 -9.93
C THR A 185 -4.37 -5.55 -11.09
N GLU A 186 -4.20 -6.80 -11.54
CA GLU A 186 -5.05 -7.35 -12.61
C GLU A 186 -6.52 -7.46 -12.18
N ALA A 187 -6.80 -7.77 -10.91
CA ALA A 187 -8.18 -7.83 -10.42
C ALA A 187 -8.92 -6.49 -10.56
N VAL A 188 -8.24 -5.37 -10.30
CA VAL A 188 -8.81 -4.03 -10.54
C VAL A 188 -9.01 -3.79 -12.05
N ALA A 189 -8.03 -4.17 -12.88
CA ALA A 189 -8.14 -4.04 -14.33
C ALA A 189 -9.31 -4.84 -14.89
N GLU A 190 -9.44 -6.10 -14.52
CA GLU A 190 -10.55 -6.99 -14.92
C GLU A 190 -11.91 -6.38 -14.54
N HIS A 191 -12.03 -5.95 -13.27
CA HIS A 191 -13.27 -5.31 -12.80
C HIS A 191 -13.61 -4.04 -13.60
N LEU A 192 -12.64 -3.15 -13.81
CA LEU A 192 -12.86 -1.90 -14.54
C LEU A 192 -13.18 -2.15 -16.03
N ARG A 193 -12.54 -3.12 -16.67
CA ARG A 193 -12.82 -3.49 -18.07
C ARG A 193 -14.24 -4.02 -18.23
N LEU A 194 -14.72 -4.83 -17.27
CA LEU A 194 -16.08 -5.35 -17.27
C LEU A 194 -17.12 -4.27 -16.97
N THR A 195 -16.85 -3.41 -16.00
CA THR A 195 -17.79 -2.38 -15.56
C THR A 195 -17.84 -1.19 -16.53
N TYR A 196 -16.70 -0.84 -17.15
CA TYR A 196 -16.53 0.30 -18.04
C TYR A 196 -15.94 -0.13 -19.41
N PRO A 197 -16.68 -0.88 -20.24
CA PRO A 197 -16.13 -1.47 -21.49
C PRO A 197 -15.53 -0.44 -22.45
N LYS A 198 -16.06 0.79 -22.47
CA LYS A 198 -15.53 1.89 -23.28
C LYS A 198 -14.13 2.37 -22.86
N ALA A 199 -13.70 2.06 -21.66
CA ALA A 199 -12.37 2.38 -21.13
C ALA A 199 -11.40 1.19 -21.27
N ALA A 200 -11.86 0.00 -21.64
CA ALA A 200 -11.10 -1.25 -21.55
C ALA A 200 -9.73 -1.21 -22.21
N GLU A 201 -9.64 -0.63 -23.42
CA GLU A 201 -8.39 -0.55 -24.19
C GLU A 201 -7.39 0.46 -23.63
N ARG A 202 -7.84 1.36 -22.74
CA ARG A 202 -7.02 2.40 -22.10
C ARG A 202 -6.55 2.01 -20.69
N ILE A 203 -6.85 0.77 -20.24
CA ILE A 203 -6.49 0.27 -18.90
C ILE A 203 -5.21 -0.54 -18.99
N TYR A 204 -4.18 -0.06 -18.30
CA TYR A 204 -2.85 -0.64 -18.21
C TYR A 204 -2.57 -1.11 -16.79
N VAL A 205 -2.03 -2.32 -16.63
CA VAL A 205 -1.62 -2.84 -15.33
C VAL A 205 -0.14 -2.54 -15.12
N ILE A 206 0.15 -1.70 -14.13
CA ILE A 206 1.51 -1.41 -13.67
C ILE A 206 1.51 -1.61 -12.15
N THR A 207 2.04 -2.73 -11.69
CA THR A 207 1.97 -3.14 -10.29
C THR A 207 2.82 -2.26 -9.37
N ASN A 208 2.70 -2.46 -8.06
CA ASN A 208 3.73 -2.03 -7.13
C ASN A 208 4.96 -2.94 -7.31
N GLY A 209 6.09 -2.54 -6.71
CA GLY A 209 7.32 -3.28 -6.88
C GLY A 209 8.37 -2.88 -5.85
N PHE A 210 9.60 -3.31 -6.07
CA PHE A 210 10.73 -3.11 -5.17
C PHE A 210 11.94 -2.52 -5.90
N GLU A 211 12.88 -1.99 -5.11
CA GLU A 211 14.18 -1.51 -5.58
C GLU A 211 15.22 -2.62 -5.37
N PRO A 212 15.77 -3.21 -6.44
CA PRO A 212 16.73 -4.31 -6.29
C PRO A 212 17.98 -3.95 -5.49
N GLY A 213 18.41 -2.68 -5.56
CA GLY A 213 19.57 -2.19 -4.81
C GLY A 213 19.37 -2.16 -3.29
N ASP A 214 18.12 -2.18 -2.81
CA ASP A 214 17.83 -2.24 -1.38
C ASP A 214 18.00 -3.66 -0.81
N PHE A 215 18.01 -4.69 -1.67
CA PHE A 215 18.06 -6.11 -1.29
C PHE A 215 19.32 -6.77 -1.83
N PRO A 216 20.48 -6.57 -1.18
CA PRO A 216 21.69 -7.33 -1.54
C PRO A 216 21.42 -8.82 -1.36
N ARG A 217 22.00 -9.63 -2.25
CA ARG A 217 21.88 -11.08 -2.13
C ARG A 217 22.41 -11.54 -0.77
N SER A 218 21.59 -12.30 -0.06
CA SER A 218 21.97 -12.95 1.18
C SER A 218 21.55 -14.42 1.12
N ASP A 219 22.45 -15.30 1.56
CA ASP A 219 22.08 -16.70 1.72
C ASP A 219 20.94 -16.85 2.75
N PRO A 220 20.02 -17.81 2.54
CA PRO A 220 19.05 -18.12 3.56
C PRO A 220 19.76 -18.57 4.85
N PRO A 221 19.17 -18.23 6.02
CA PRO A 221 19.72 -18.72 7.28
C PRO A 221 19.82 -20.25 7.26
N PRO A 222 20.82 -20.83 7.95
CA PRO A 222 20.95 -22.29 8.02
C PRO A 222 19.71 -22.89 8.66
N VAL A 223 19.32 -24.07 8.19
CA VAL A 223 18.24 -24.84 8.83
C VAL A 223 18.67 -25.20 10.24
N GLY A 224 17.92 -24.75 11.22
CA GLY A 224 18.15 -24.96 12.64
C GLY A 224 17.00 -24.38 13.45
N ASP A 225 16.76 -24.93 14.61
CA ASP A 225 15.76 -24.38 15.52
C ASP A 225 16.25 -23.08 16.16
N PRO A 226 15.33 -22.10 16.35
CA PRO A 226 13.94 -22.03 15.94
C PRO A 226 13.73 -21.56 14.48
N LEU A 227 12.57 -21.91 13.91
CA LEU A 227 12.08 -21.27 12.69
C LEU A 227 11.81 -19.78 12.96
N ARG A 228 12.63 -18.90 12.35
CA ARG A 228 12.50 -17.44 12.48
C ARG A 228 11.56 -16.89 11.45
N ILE A 229 10.52 -16.17 11.89
CA ILE A 229 9.54 -15.50 11.03
C ILE A 229 9.56 -14.01 11.37
N ALA A 230 9.82 -13.12 10.40
CA ALA A 230 9.87 -11.69 10.65
C ALA A 230 8.69 -10.97 9.99
N HIS A 231 8.12 -10.00 10.70
CA HIS A 231 7.21 -8.99 10.16
C HIS A 231 7.86 -7.62 10.25
N THR A 232 7.86 -6.84 9.17
CA THR A 232 8.38 -5.48 9.20
C THR A 232 7.26 -4.46 8.94
N GLY A 233 7.04 -3.56 9.89
CA GLY A 233 6.06 -2.47 9.85
C GLY A 233 4.98 -2.58 10.91
N SER A 234 3.94 -1.75 10.80
CA SER A 234 2.82 -1.71 11.75
C SER A 234 1.58 -2.42 11.20
N PHE A 235 0.69 -2.81 12.09
CA PHE A 235 -0.62 -3.38 11.78
C PHE A 235 -1.72 -2.30 11.82
N SER A 236 -2.50 -2.22 12.90
CA SER A 236 -3.62 -1.29 13.04
C SER A 236 -3.24 0.19 13.00
N ILE A 237 -2.01 0.54 13.35
CA ILE A 237 -1.50 1.91 13.25
C ILE A 237 -1.46 2.38 11.79
N SER A 238 -1.08 1.51 10.85
CA SER A 238 -1.06 1.85 9.43
C SER A 238 -2.43 1.70 8.76
N HIS A 239 -3.23 0.76 9.23
CA HIS A 239 -4.59 0.53 8.72
C HIS A 239 -5.47 -0.10 9.81
N SER A 240 -6.53 0.58 10.21
CA SER A 240 -7.36 0.22 11.39
C SER A 240 -7.98 -1.18 11.36
N GLN A 241 -8.14 -1.78 10.19
CA GLN A 241 -8.71 -3.12 10.03
C GLN A 241 -7.63 -4.22 9.96
N ARG A 242 -6.35 -3.86 9.89
CA ARG A 242 -5.25 -4.81 9.90
C ARG A 242 -4.89 -5.15 11.34
N THR A 243 -5.14 -6.38 11.77
CA THR A 243 -4.91 -6.82 13.15
C THR A 243 -4.13 -8.14 13.20
N PRO A 244 -3.14 -8.27 14.07
CA PRO A 244 -2.45 -9.53 14.31
C PRO A 244 -3.18 -10.43 15.33
N GLN A 245 -4.31 -10.01 15.87
CA GLN A 245 -4.99 -10.72 16.97
C GLN A 245 -5.31 -12.19 16.66
N PRO A 246 -5.86 -12.57 15.48
CA PRO A 246 -6.10 -13.99 15.18
C PRO A 246 -4.81 -14.82 15.13
N LEU A 247 -3.69 -14.24 14.66
CA LEU A 247 -2.39 -14.89 14.75
C LEU A 247 -1.97 -15.11 16.21
N PHE A 248 -2.11 -14.09 17.07
CA PHE A 248 -1.76 -14.22 18.48
C PHE A 248 -2.62 -15.26 19.21
N LEU A 249 -3.91 -15.39 18.82
CA LEU A 249 -4.76 -16.47 19.32
C LEU A 249 -4.24 -17.84 18.88
N ALA A 250 -3.96 -18.03 17.60
CA ALA A 250 -3.40 -19.27 17.08
C ALA A 250 -2.11 -19.68 17.79
N LEU A 251 -1.19 -18.74 18.02
CA LEU A 251 0.07 -18.98 18.73
C LEU A 251 -0.15 -19.32 20.20
N LYS A 252 -1.11 -18.70 20.88
CA LYS A 252 -1.47 -19.04 22.29
C LYS A 252 -2.06 -20.43 22.40
N ASP A 253 -2.92 -20.82 21.46
CA ASP A 253 -3.50 -22.16 21.41
C ASP A 253 -2.41 -23.21 21.15
N MET A 254 -1.46 -22.93 20.25
CA MET A 254 -0.29 -23.81 20.02
C MET A 254 0.53 -24.00 21.29
N LEU A 255 0.84 -22.92 22.02
CA LEU A 255 1.60 -23.01 23.30
C LEU A 255 0.82 -23.72 24.41
N ALA A 256 -0.50 -23.60 24.45
CA ALA A 256 -1.33 -24.28 25.45
C ALA A 256 -1.36 -25.79 25.21
N ASP A 257 -1.37 -26.21 23.93
CA ASP A 257 -1.36 -27.63 23.57
C ASP A 257 0.03 -28.26 23.70
N ASP A 258 1.08 -27.53 23.28
CA ASP A 258 2.47 -27.99 23.37
C ASP A 258 3.42 -26.80 23.66
N PRO A 259 3.85 -26.62 24.94
CA PRO A 259 4.76 -25.54 25.32
C PRO A 259 6.12 -25.54 24.58
N SER A 260 6.52 -26.66 23.95
CA SER A 260 7.78 -26.75 23.21
C SER A 260 7.79 -25.86 21.94
N TRP A 261 6.63 -25.37 21.50
CA TRP A 261 6.55 -24.40 20.41
C TRP A 261 7.33 -23.11 20.70
N ALA A 262 7.47 -22.72 21.96
CA ALA A 262 8.30 -21.58 22.35
C ALA A 262 9.79 -21.76 21.98
N GLN A 263 10.25 -23.00 21.82
CA GLN A 263 11.62 -23.29 21.40
C GLN A 263 11.75 -23.53 19.89
N ARG A 264 10.64 -23.84 19.21
CA ARG A 264 10.60 -24.18 17.78
C ARG A 264 10.34 -22.97 16.88
N LEU A 265 9.59 -21.98 17.38
CA LEU A 265 9.19 -20.79 16.63
C LEU A 265 9.76 -19.52 17.27
N HIS A 266 10.11 -18.55 16.41
CA HIS A 266 10.57 -17.24 16.81
C HIS A 266 9.99 -16.20 15.88
N PHE A 267 9.15 -15.29 16.39
CA PHE A 267 8.57 -14.21 15.62
C PHE A 267 9.21 -12.87 15.98
N ASP A 268 9.84 -12.20 15.00
CA ASP A 268 10.34 -10.84 15.14
C ASP A 268 9.31 -9.85 14.58
N LEU A 269 8.71 -9.02 15.44
CA LEU A 269 7.81 -7.94 15.03
C LEU A 269 8.55 -6.61 15.03
N VAL A 270 8.98 -6.20 13.85
CA VAL A 270 9.80 -5.00 13.62
C VAL A 270 8.90 -3.85 13.18
N GLY A 271 8.51 -2.99 14.11
CA GLY A 271 7.63 -1.87 13.84
C GLY A 271 6.83 -1.42 15.06
N ALA A 272 6.03 -0.38 14.89
CA ALA A 272 5.20 0.11 15.98
C ALA A 272 3.93 -0.75 16.13
N LEU A 273 3.64 -1.16 17.36
CA LEU A 273 2.41 -1.82 17.76
C LEU A 273 1.56 -0.86 18.61
N SER A 274 0.24 -0.93 18.46
CA SER A 274 -0.70 -0.25 19.34
C SER A 274 -0.67 -0.84 20.75
N GLU A 275 -1.13 -0.08 21.76
CA GLU A 275 -1.20 -0.58 23.15
C GLU A 275 -2.08 -1.85 23.29
N GLU A 276 -3.10 -1.97 22.43
CA GLU A 276 -3.96 -3.16 22.39
C GLU A 276 -3.21 -4.37 21.83
N GLU A 277 -2.44 -4.18 20.74
CA GLU A 277 -1.61 -5.21 20.14
C GLU A 277 -0.50 -5.66 21.10
N GLN A 278 0.15 -4.72 21.79
CA GLN A 278 1.18 -5.03 22.80
C GLN A 278 0.61 -5.87 23.95
N ARG A 279 -0.56 -5.47 24.47
CA ARG A 279 -1.24 -6.25 25.54
C ARG A 279 -1.65 -7.64 25.05
N ALA A 280 -2.14 -7.75 23.82
CA ALA A 280 -2.51 -9.06 23.25
C ALA A 280 -1.29 -9.97 23.05
N ALA A 281 -0.11 -9.40 22.77
CA ALA A 281 1.15 -10.11 22.58
C ALA A 281 1.83 -10.54 23.87
N GLN A 282 1.50 -9.95 25.03
CA GLN A 282 2.29 -10.04 26.27
C GLN A 282 2.63 -11.49 26.66
N GLY A 283 1.66 -12.41 26.73
CA GLY A 283 1.91 -13.80 27.09
C GLY A 283 2.81 -14.58 26.11
N LEU A 284 2.80 -14.17 24.82
CA LEU A 284 3.69 -14.75 23.79
C LEU A 284 5.12 -14.22 23.93
N VAL A 285 5.27 -12.96 24.33
CA VAL A 285 6.58 -12.34 24.63
C VAL A 285 7.19 -12.98 25.89
N GLU A 286 6.41 -13.15 26.94
CA GLU A 286 6.84 -13.80 28.19
C GLU A 286 7.26 -15.27 27.96
N ALA A 287 6.61 -15.96 27.02
CA ALA A 287 6.98 -17.30 26.60
C ALA A 287 8.22 -17.36 25.70
N GLY A 288 8.76 -16.22 25.25
CA GLY A 288 9.92 -16.15 24.37
C GLY A 288 9.65 -16.51 22.90
N LEU A 289 8.38 -16.66 22.51
CA LEU A 289 8.01 -16.99 21.14
C LEU A 289 7.95 -15.76 20.25
N LEU A 290 7.61 -14.59 20.80
CA LEU A 290 7.40 -13.34 20.05
C LEU A 290 8.28 -12.24 20.62
N HIS A 291 9.01 -11.52 19.74
CA HIS A 291 9.91 -10.44 20.06
C HIS A 291 9.44 -9.13 19.43
N LEU A 292 9.37 -8.07 20.26
CA LEU A 292 8.93 -6.73 19.82
C LEU A 292 10.16 -5.84 19.65
N GLU A 293 10.59 -5.66 18.40
CA GLU A 293 11.82 -4.91 18.07
C GLU A 293 11.59 -3.39 17.95
N GLY A 294 10.30 -2.97 17.97
CA GLY A 294 9.96 -1.58 17.78
C GLY A 294 10.26 -1.05 16.37
N PRO A 295 10.03 0.24 16.13
CA PRO A 295 10.35 0.89 14.85
C PRO A 295 11.85 0.89 14.58
N GLN A 296 12.24 0.43 13.38
CA GLN A 296 13.62 0.40 12.92
C GLN A 296 13.78 1.24 11.64
N GLU A 297 14.99 1.68 11.36
CA GLU A 297 15.36 2.28 10.09
C GLU A 297 15.20 1.26 8.94
N ARG A 298 14.97 1.77 7.70
CA ARG A 298 14.69 0.91 6.53
C ARG A 298 15.75 -0.17 6.31
N ALA A 299 17.02 0.20 6.42
CA ALA A 299 18.12 -0.77 6.22
C ALA A 299 18.10 -1.91 7.25
N GLU A 300 17.83 -1.58 8.51
CA GLU A 300 17.73 -2.60 9.56
C GLU A 300 16.47 -3.47 9.41
N ALA A 301 15.34 -2.87 9.02
CA ALA A 301 14.14 -3.64 8.71
C ALA A 301 14.39 -4.66 7.57
N ILE A 302 15.14 -4.28 6.53
CA ILE A 302 15.54 -5.20 5.46
C ILE A 302 16.49 -6.28 5.99
N ALA A 303 17.41 -5.93 6.90
CA ALA A 303 18.28 -6.92 7.54
C ALA A 303 17.49 -7.98 8.33
N TYR A 304 16.41 -7.58 9.05
CA TYR A 304 15.51 -8.54 9.69
C TYR A 304 14.82 -9.45 8.66
N GLN A 305 14.36 -8.88 7.52
CA GLN A 305 13.77 -9.70 6.45
C GLN A 305 14.76 -10.73 5.92
N GLN A 306 16.01 -10.36 5.74
CA GLN A 306 17.04 -11.25 5.21
C GLN A 306 17.54 -12.31 6.20
N ARG A 307 17.50 -12.02 7.52
CA ARG A 307 17.87 -12.96 8.59
C ARG A 307 16.76 -13.95 8.96
N ALA A 308 15.54 -13.72 8.48
CA ALA A 308 14.41 -14.61 8.73
C ALA A 308 14.41 -15.83 7.78
N HIS A 309 13.84 -16.94 8.25
CA HIS A 309 13.56 -18.10 7.40
C HIS A 309 12.30 -17.92 6.58
N ALA A 310 11.31 -17.17 7.11
CA ALA A 310 10.07 -16.80 6.44
C ALA A 310 9.64 -15.38 6.83
N LEU A 311 8.77 -14.76 6.03
CA LEU A 311 8.29 -13.40 6.24
C LEU A 311 6.78 -13.39 6.46
N LEU A 312 6.32 -12.75 7.52
CA LEU A 312 4.91 -12.62 7.86
C LEU A 312 4.30 -11.40 7.20
N LEU A 313 3.36 -11.63 6.29
CA LEU A 313 2.49 -10.59 5.74
C LEU A 313 1.11 -10.69 6.40
N VAL A 314 0.68 -9.64 7.08
CA VAL A 314 -0.70 -9.53 7.60
C VAL A 314 -1.42 -8.44 6.81
N ASP A 315 -2.52 -8.81 6.18
CA ASP A 315 -3.45 -7.89 5.54
C ASP A 315 -4.82 -7.98 6.24
N HIS A 316 -5.79 -7.19 5.80
CA HIS A 316 -7.10 -7.19 6.46
C HIS A 316 -7.93 -8.43 6.08
N ALA A 317 -8.71 -8.93 7.03
CA ALA A 317 -9.78 -9.86 6.75
C ALA A 317 -10.98 -9.07 6.19
N ARG A 318 -11.35 -9.34 4.94
CA ARG A 318 -12.51 -8.76 4.26
C ARG A 318 -13.55 -9.84 3.97
N PRO A 319 -14.85 -9.53 4.02
CA PRO A 319 -15.88 -10.49 3.66
C PRO A 319 -16.01 -10.71 2.13
N TRP A 320 -15.23 -9.98 1.33
CA TRP A 320 -15.17 -10.10 -0.13
C TRP A 320 -13.75 -10.37 -0.62
N VAL A 321 -13.63 -10.75 -1.89
CA VAL A 321 -12.34 -11.01 -2.54
C VAL A 321 -11.54 -9.72 -2.64
N SER A 322 -10.33 -9.71 -2.08
CA SER A 322 -9.47 -8.52 -2.07
C SER A 322 -8.72 -8.36 -3.40
N SER A 323 -8.81 -7.17 -3.97
CA SER A 323 -8.05 -6.78 -5.16
C SER A 323 -6.66 -6.23 -4.84
N ASN A 324 -6.37 -5.94 -3.59
CA ASN A 324 -5.16 -5.26 -3.14
C ASN A 324 -3.97 -6.22 -2.99
N VAL A 325 -2.78 -5.68 -3.29
CA VAL A 325 -1.49 -6.32 -2.96
C VAL A 325 -0.64 -5.29 -2.22
N PRO A 326 -0.38 -5.48 -0.92
CA PRO A 326 0.46 -4.58 -0.14
C PRO A 326 1.86 -4.46 -0.74
N GLY A 327 2.42 -3.25 -0.72
CA GLY A 327 3.79 -3.00 -1.25
C GLY A 327 4.86 -3.89 -0.62
N LYS A 328 4.70 -4.26 0.66
CA LYS A 328 5.57 -5.20 1.37
C LYS A 328 5.65 -6.58 0.74
N PHE A 329 4.59 -7.04 0.09
CA PHE A 329 4.63 -8.33 -0.60
C PHE A 329 5.75 -8.37 -1.64
N TYR A 330 5.92 -7.29 -2.39
CA TYR A 330 6.99 -7.18 -3.39
C TYR A 330 8.39 -7.07 -2.73
N GLU A 331 8.51 -6.40 -1.60
CA GLU A 331 9.75 -6.37 -0.81
C GLU A 331 10.10 -7.77 -0.29
N TYR A 332 9.11 -8.53 0.16
CA TYR A 332 9.29 -9.91 0.63
C TYR A 332 9.67 -10.87 -0.51
N LEU A 333 9.15 -10.63 -1.72
CA LEU A 333 9.62 -11.33 -2.91
C LEU A 333 11.10 -11.03 -3.18
N ALA A 334 11.53 -9.76 -3.00
CA ALA A 334 12.91 -9.33 -3.20
C ALA A 334 13.87 -9.89 -2.15
N ALA A 335 13.40 -10.07 -0.92
CA ALA A 335 14.18 -10.70 0.14
C ALA A 335 14.41 -12.21 -0.10
N GLU A 336 13.75 -12.81 -1.09
CA GLU A 336 13.83 -14.22 -1.45
C GLU A 336 13.56 -15.17 -0.27
N ARG A 337 12.57 -14.83 0.56
CA ARG A 337 12.10 -15.66 1.66
C ARG A 337 10.65 -16.08 1.43
N PRO A 338 10.27 -17.31 1.85
CA PRO A 338 8.86 -17.71 1.81
C PRO A 338 7.99 -16.76 2.63
N VAL A 339 6.80 -16.48 2.13
CA VAL A 339 5.85 -15.58 2.78
C VAL A 339 4.75 -16.39 3.46
N LEU A 340 4.61 -16.22 4.77
CA LEU A 340 3.39 -16.57 5.51
C LEU A 340 2.41 -15.40 5.34
N ALA A 341 1.49 -15.53 4.39
CA ALA A 341 0.53 -14.49 4.08
C ALA A 341 -0.80 -14.75 4.79
N LEU A 342 -1.21 -13.79 5.61
CA LEU A 342 -2.50 -13.78 6.31
C LEU A 342 -3.35 -12.65 5.71
N GLY A 343 -4.49 -12.97 5.11
CA GLY A 343 -5.31 -11.97 4.42
C GLY A 343 -6.70 -12.49 4.04
N SER A 344 -7.39 -11.73 3.20
CA SER A 344 -8.60 -12.19 2.52
C SER A 344 -8.24 -13.00 1.28
N GLU A 345 -9.16 -13.85 0.84
CA GLU A 345 -9.06 -14.42 -0.50
C GLU A 345 -8.92 -13.30 -1.55
N GLY A 346 -8.18 -13.57 -2.63
CA GLY A 346 -7.98 -12.61 -3.71
C GLY A 346 -6.55 -12.53 -4.21
N MET A 347 -6.10 -11.31 -4.53
CA MET A 347 -4.84 -11.12 -5.26
C MET A 347 -3.59 -11.59 -4.50
N VAL A 348 -3.52 -11.37 -3.18
CA VAL A 348 -2.36 -11.87 -2.39
C VAL A 348 -2.31 -13.39 -2.43
N GLN A 349 -3.45 -14.08 -2.17
CA GLN A 349 -3.55 -15.53 -2.26
C GLN A 349 -3.16 -16.05 -3.65
N ARG A 350 -3.69 -15.42 -4.71
CA ARG A 350 -3.39 -15.75 -6.10
C ARG A 350 -1.90 -15.62 -6.38
N MET A 351 -1.29 -14.50 -6.00
CA MET A 351 0.14 -14.25 -6.22
C MET A 351 1.03 -15.20 -5.40
N VAL A 352 0.68 -15.49 -4.14
CA VAL A 352 1.41 -16.49 -3.34
C VAL A 352 1.46 -17.83 -4.04
N ARG A 353 0.34 -18.27 -4.61
CA ARG A 353 0.24 -19.54 -5.34
C ARG A 353 0.97 -19.50 -6.68
N GLU A 354 0.71 -18.51 -7.53
CA GLU A 354 1.27 -18.41 -8.88
C GLU A 354 2.78 -18.20 -8.86
N LEU A 355 3.25 -17.41 -7.90
CA LEU A 355 4.67 -17.13 -7.72
C LEU A 355 5.37 -18.16 -6.82
N GLN A 356 4.67 -19.18 -6.35
CA GLN A 356 5.19 -20.13 -5.35
C GLN A 356 5.91 -19.40 -4.20
N ALA A 357 5.29 -18.28 -3.74
CA ALA A 357 5.93 -17.34 -2.85
C ALA A 357 5.90 -17.77 -1.37
N GLY A 358 5.19 -18.84 -1.03
CA GLY A 358 5.02 -19.28 0.35
C GLY A 358 3.64 -19.90 0.57
N VAL A 359 3.06 -19.62 1.73
CA VAL A 359 1.78 -20.18 2.20
C VAL A 359 0.77 -19.07 2.52
N PHE A 360 -0.51 -19.41 2.47
CA PHE A 360 -1.60 -18.46 2.72
C PHE A 360 -2.62 -19.05 3.68
N ALA A 361 -3.08 -18.21 4.62
CA ALA A 361 -4.26 -18.48 5.44
C ALA A 361 -5.16 -17.24 5.51
N ARG A 362 -6.45 -17.42 5.80
CA ARG A 362 -7.35 -16.31 6.10
C ARG A 362 -6.93 -15.63 7.39
N ALA A 363 -6.86 -14.29 7.36
CA ALA A 363 -6.39 -13.51 8.50
C ALA A 363 -7.35 -13.52 9.71
N ASP A 364 -8.61 -13.91 9.53
CA ASP A 364 -9.66 -13.98 10.56
C ASP A 364 -9.90 -15.40 11.09
N ASP A 365 -9.12 -16.40 10.64
CA ASP A 365 -9.27 -17.80 11.02
C ASP A 365 -8.04 -18.33 11.80
N PRO A 366 -8.06 -18.30 13.14
CA PRO A 366 -6.94 -18.79 13.95
C PRO A 366 -6.61 -20.27 13.72
N VAL A 367 -7.61 -21.10 13.41
CA VAL A 367 -7.41 -22.54 13.16
C VAL A 367 -6.65 -22.76 11.85
N ALA A 368 -7.06 -22.07 10.78
CA ALA A 368 -6.34 -22.08 9.50
C ALA A 368 -4.93 -21.51 9.64
N ILE A 369 -4.74 -20.43 10.42
CA ILE A 369 -3.43 -19.83 10.69
C ILE A 369 -2.53 -20.85 11.38
N ARG A 370 -2.99 -21.48 12.45
CA ARG A 370 -2.27 -22.53 13.18
C ARG A 370 -1.81 -23.63 12.23
N LYS A 371 -2.73 -24.23 11.49
CA LYS A 371 -2.43 -25.28 10.53
C LYS A 371 -1.36 -24.86 9.52
N THR A 372 -1.47 -23.66 9.01
CA THR A 372 -0.51 -23.12 8.03
C THR A 372 0.88 -22.91 8.63
N ILE A 373 0.97 -22.52 9.92
CA ILE A 373 2.24 -22.40 10.65
C ILE A 373 2.85 -23.78 10.86
N GLU A 374 2.06 -24.78 11.26
CA GLU A 374 2.51 -26.16 11.43
C GLU A 374 3.04 -26.75 10.11
N GLU A 375 2.33 -26.55 8.98
CA GLU A 375 2.77 -26.95 7.64
C GLU A 375 4.09 -26.25 7.25
N LEU A 376 4.22 -24.95 7.53
CA LEU A 376 5.43 -24.19 7.27
C LEU A 376 6.62 -24.72 8.10
N TYR A 377 6.39 -25.07 9.36
CA TYR A 377 7.40 -25.66 10.25
C TYR A 377 7.83 -27.04 9.76
N ASP A 378 6.90 -27.87 9.31
CA ASP A 378 7.21 -29.18 8.74
C ASP A 378 8.08 -29.07 7.48
N CYS A 379 7.77 -28.11 6.60
CA CYS A 379 8.62 -27.79 5.43
C CYS A 379 10.03 -27.34 5.86
N PHE A 380 10.11 -26.53 6.92
CA PHE A 380 11.37 -26.08 7.48
C PHE A 380 12.21 -27.25 7.99
N CYS A 381 11.63 -28.14 8.76
CA CYS A 381 12.33 -29.34 9.29
C CYS A 381 12.83 -30.27 8.18
N ARG A 382 12.14 -30.32 7.03
CA ARG A 382 12.58 -31.08 5.86
C ARG A 382 13.59 -30.35 4.97
N GLY A 383 13.93 -29.09 5.29
CA GLY A 383 14.80 -28.27 4.45
C GLY A 383 14.17 -27.81 3.13
N GLU A 384 12.84 -27.79 3.05
CA GLU A 384 12.06 -27.50 1.82
C GLU A 384 11.58 -26.05 1.73
N LEU A 385 11.96 -25.18 2.67
CA LEU A 385 11.55 -23.77 2.69
C LEU A 385 12.22 -22.90 1.63
N ALA A 386 13.20 -23.43 0.87
CA ALA A 386 13.94 -22.62 -0.07
C ALA A 386 13.05 -22.16 -1.24
N VAL A 387 12.82 -20.87 -1.33
CA VAL A 387 12.21 -20.24 -2.50
C VAL A 387 13.30 -20.01 -3.54
N ARG A 388 13.44 -20.93 -4.48
CA ARG A 388 14.31 -20.72 -5.65
C ARG A 388 13.58 -19.83 -6.64
N ARG A 389 14.05 -18.60 -6.79
CA ARG A 389 13.50 -17.68 -7.79
C ARG A 389 14.52 -17.42 -8.87
N ASP A 390 14.09 -17.61 -10.13
CA ASP A 390 14.83 -17.11 -11.28
C ASP A 390 14.86 -15.58 -11.18
N PRO A 391 16.02 -14.91 -11.20
CA PRO A 391 16.11 -13.45 -11.22
C PRO A 391 15.26 -12.81 -12.33
N HIS A 392 15.09 -13.50 -13.47
CA HIS A 392 14.22 -13.04 -14.56
C HIS A 392 12.74 -12.95 -14.15
N PHE A 393 12.32 -13.78 -13.20
CA PHE A 393 10.94 -13.82 -12.72
C PHE A 393 10.56 -12.60 -11.88
N LEU A 394 11.52 -12.01 -11.14
CA LEU A 394 11.31 -10.81 -10.32
C LEU A 394 11.51 -9.51 -11.10
N LYS A 395 12.16 -9.56 -12.27
CA LYS A 395 12.45 -8.39 -13.09
C LYS A 395 11.23 -7.52 -13.42
N PRO A 396 10.05 -8.08 -13.75
CA PRO A 396 8.85 -7.27 -13.99
C PRO A 396 8.42 -6.39 -12.81
N TYR A 397 8.82 -6.75 -11.59
CA TYR A 397 8.50 -6.00 -10.37
C TYR A 397 9.60 -5.01 -9.96
N HIS A 398 10.70 -4.90 -10.73
CA HIS A 398 11.71 -3.88 -10.51
C HIS A 398 11.13 -2.50 -10.82
N ARG A 399 11.31 -1.55 -9.92
CA ARG A 399 10.74 -0.21 -10.05
C ARG A 399 11.17 0.51 -11.33
N ARG A 400 12.38 0.25 -11.83
CA ARG A 400 12.85 0.77 -13.13
C ARG A 400 12.07 0.18 -14.32
N GLU A 401 11.78 -1.13 -14.30
CA GLU A 401 10.98 -1.78 -15.35
C GLU A 401 9.51 -1.32 -15.32
N LEU A 402 8.94 -1.17 -14.12
CA LEU A 402 7.61 -0.59 -13.96
C LEU A 402 7.54 0.85 -14.49
N THR A 403 8.62 1.63 -14.29
CA THR A 403 8.72 2.99 -14.87
C THR A 403 8.86 2.94 -16.38
N ARG A 404 9.57 1.95 -16.94
CA ARG A 404 9.63 1.73 -18.39
C ARG A 404 8.24 1.49 -18.96
N SER A 405 7.44 0.64 -18.31
CA SER A 405 6.06 0.37 -18.73
C SER A 405 5.20 1.66 -18.68
N LEU A 406 5.39 2.50 -17.65
CA LEU A 406 4.71 3.80 -17.59
C LEU A 406 5.16 4.74 -18.70
N ALA A 407 6.46 4.80 -19.00
CA ALA A 407 6.99 5.61 -20.11
C ALA A 407 6.42 5.17 -21.46
N GLN A 408 6.25 3.87 -21.69
CA GLN A 408 5.58 3.36 -22.91
C GLN A 408 4.13 3.82 -23.02
N VAL A 409 3.39 3.92 -21.91
CA VAL A 409 2.04 4.51 -21.89
C VAL A 409 2.11 5.99 -22.28
N PHE A 410 3.11 6.73 -21.78
CA PHE A 410 3.30 8.12 -22.13
C PHE A 410 3.66 8.31 -23.62
N ASP A 411 4.59 7.49 -24.15
CA ASP A 411 4.98 7.50 -25.56
C ASP A 411 3.76 7.34 -26.47
N HIS A 412 2.87 6.41 -26.14
CA HIS A 412 1.64 6.17 -26.90
C HIS A 412 0.72 7.40 -26.94
N LEU A 413 0.67 8.17 -25.85
CA LEU A 413 -0.21 9.35 -25.75
C LEU A 413 0.40 10.62 -26.34
N VAL A 414 1.72 10.77 -26.31
CA VAL A 414 2.40 11.99 -26.79
C VAL A 414 2.66 11.93 -28.31
N GLN A 415 2.74 10.72 -28.89
CA GLN A 415 2.96 10.51 -30.32
C GLN A 415 1.66 10.43 -31.12
N SER A 416 0.50 10.28 -30.44
CA SER A 416 -0.83 10.26 -31.06
C SER A 416 -1.37 11.67 -31.18
#